data_be81df522edb234158a0907d9672eb64
#
_entry.id   be81df522edb234158a0907d9672eb64
#
_cell.length_a   1.000
_cell.length_b   1.000
_cell.length_c   1.000
_cell.angle_alpha   90.00
_cell.angle_beta   90.00
_cell.angle_gamma   90.00
#
_symmetry.space_group_name_H-M   'P 1'
#
loop_
_entity.id
_entity.type
_entity.pdbx_description
1 polymer ?
#
loop_
_entity_poly.entity_id
_entity_poly.type
_entity_poly.pdbx_seq_one_letter_code
_entity_poly.pdbx_strand_id
1 'polypeptide(L)'
;MLGLASGGLFGVGLGGSRQKWGNLAEAHTDFIFSVIGEELGLIGTIFVIILLVTLIYSIFRISLRAQEPMVRFACAGIACWITVQAFLNIGSATSVLPVVGVTLPLVSYGGSALVATICAIGFVVGAALRDPEVRREIVKKRAK
;
A
#
# COMPACT_ATOMS: atom_id res chain seq x y z
N MET A 1 -3.82 6.21 18.79
CA MET A 1 -5.29 6.50 18.67
C MET A 1 -5.64 7.98 18.52
N LEU A 2 -4.86 8.91 19.07
CA LEU A 2 -5.16 10.34 19.01
C LEU A 2 -5.19 10.94 17.59
N GLY A 3 -4.37 10.51 16.67
CA GLY A 3 -4.31 11.06 15.30
C GLY A 3 -5.56 10.79 14.45
N LEU A 4 -6.08 9.57 14.48
CA LEU A 4 -7.29 9.19 13.75
C LEU A 4 -8.57 9.80 14.38
N ALA A 5 -8.57 10.01 15.70
CA ALA A 5 -9.70 10.59 16.42
C ALA A 5 -9.77 12.13 16.29
N SER A 6 -8.63 12.80 16.07
CA SER A 6 -8.56 14.28 15.96
C SER A 6 -8.85 14.78 14.54
N GLY A 7 -8.69 13.94 13.50
CA GLY A 7 -8.90 14.34 12.11
C GLY A 7 -10.36 14.43 11.67
N GLY A 8 -11.32 13.82 12.38
CA GLY A 8 -12.74 13.85 12.00
C GLY A 8 -13.00 13.34 10.57
N LEU A 9 -14.11 13.78 9.96
CA LEU A 9 -14.50 13.39 8.59
C LEU A 9 -13.66 14.07 7.50
N PHE A 10 -13.24 15.33 7.71
CA PHE A 10 -12.59 16.18 6.71
C PHE A 10 -11.11 16.47 7.00
N GLY A 11 -10.55 15.99 8.11
CA GLY A 11 -9.18 16.29 8.52
C GLY A 11 -9.01 17.71 9.09
N VAL A 12 -7.84 17.94 9.69
CA VAL A 12 -7.48 19.26 10.26
C VAL A 12 -6.88 20.20 9.19
N GLY A 13 -6.71 19.70 7.95
CA GLY A 13 -6.09 20.40 6.83
C GLY A 13 -4.61 20.07 6.65
N LEU A 14 -4.14 20.28 5.41
CA LEU A 14 -2.74 20.03 5.00
C LEU A 14 -1.78 20.87 5.84
N GLY A 15 -0.92 20.21 6.63
CA GLY A 15 0.07 20.87 7.49
C GLY A 15 -0.38 21.12 8.92
N GLY A 16 -1.64 20.84 9.31
CA GLY A 16 -2.19 21.03 10.65
C GLY A 16 -1.87 19.90 11.65
N SER A 17 -1.16 18.85 11.21
CA SER A 17 -0.82 17.72 12.07
C SER A 17 0.12 18.14 13.21
N ARG A 18 -0.36 17.99 14.45
CA ARG A 18 0.42 18.23 15.67
C ARG A 18 1.53 17.18 15.87
N GLN A 19 1.43 16.02 15.24
CA GLN A 19 2.44 14.95 15.34
C GLN A 19 3.72 15.30 14.57
N LYS A 20 3.66 16.19 13.57
CA LYS A 20 4.83 16.68 12.84
C LYS A 20 5.81 17.51 13.69
N TRP A 21 5.34 18.14 14.76
CA TRP A 21 6.10 19.07 15.60
C TRP A 21 6.50 18.50 16.96
N GLY A 22 6.08 17.31 17.29
CA GLY A 22 6.41 16.65 18.57
C GLY A 22 7.60 15.71 18.40
N ASN A 23 8.71 16.05 18.96
CA ASN A 23 9.96 15.36 19.38
C ASN A 23 10.18 13.85 19.11
N LEU A 24 9.54 13.21 18.13
CA LEU A 24 9.83 11.84 17.76
C LEU A 24 10.54 11.84 16.39
N ALA A 25 11.86 11.68 16.42
CA ALA A 25 12.72 11.60 15.23
C ALA A 25 12.40 10.41 14.30
N GLU A 26 11.61 9.45 14.74
CA GLU A 26 11.23 8.23 13.97
C GLU A 26 9.76 8.18 13.54
N ALA A 27 8.95 9.19 13.89
CA ALA A 27 7.52 9.23 13.57
C ALA A 27 7.21 9.34 12.07
N HIS A 28 8.18 9.69 11.27
CA HIS A 28 7.99 9.98 9.83
C HIS A 28 7.88 8.74 8.94
N THR A 29 8.34 7.57 9.40
CA THR A 29 8.36 6.36 8.59
C THR A 29 7.19 5.42 8.88
N ASP A 30 6.87 5.19 10.13
CA ASP A 30 5.96 4.13 10.55
C ASP A 30 4.52 4.62 10.78
N PHE A 31 4.36 5.91 11.13
CA PHE A 31 3.06 6.52 11.45
C PHE A 31 2.48 7.38 10.33
N ILE A 32 2.98 7.27 9.09
CA ILE A 32 2.49 8.10 7.98
C ILE A 32 0.98 7.91 7.74
N PHE A 33 0.46 6.71 7.99
CA PHE A 33 -0.98 6.43 7.89
C PHE A 33 -1.78 7.20 8.94
N SER A 34 -1.24 7.36 10.16
CA SER A 34 -1.86 8.17 11.22
C SER A 34 -1.84 9.66 10.87
N VAL A 35 -0.75 10.15 10.25
CA VAL A 35 -0.64 11.53 9.77
C VAL A 35 -1.64 11.81 8.63
N ILE A 36 -1.79 10.87 7.69
CA ILE A 36 -2.80 10.95 6.63
C ILE A 36 -4.20 11.02 7.23
N GLY A 37 -4.46 10.22 8.28
CA GLY A 37 -5.74 10.24 8.99
C GLY A 37 -6.01 11.56 9.72
N GLU A 38 -4.99 12.22 10.23
CA GLU A 38 -5.12 13.53 10.90
C GLU A 38 -5.29 14.66 9.87
N GLU A 39 -4.49 14.69 8.79
CA GLU A 39 -4.51 15.77 7.79
C GLU A 39 -5.67 15.67 6.81
N LEU A 40 -5.95 14.48 6.26
CA LEU A 40 -6.97 14.23 5.23
C LEU A 40 -8.27 13.62 5.79
N GLY A 41 -8.27 13.28 7.07
CA GLY A 41 -9.43 12.68 7.72
C GLY A 41 -9.77 11.28 7.24
N LEU A 42 -11.00 10.88 7.50
CA LEU A 42 -11.51 9.55 7.15
C LEU A 42 -11.54 9.33 5.63
N ILE A 43 -11.80 10.37 4.85
CA ILE A 43 -11.89 10.28 3.38
C ILE A 43 -10.51 9.92 2.80
N GLY A 44 -9.44 10.57 3.26
CA GLY A 44 -8.08 10.29 2.79
C GLY A 44 -7.61 8.88 3.15
N THR A 45 -7.90 8.42 4.37
CA THR A 45 -7.53 7.06 4.80
C THR A 45 -8.25 5.99 4.00
N ILE A 46 -9.57 6.16 3.75
CA ILE A 46 -10.34 5.24 2.92
C ILE A 46 -9.79 5.21 1.49
N PHE A 47 -9.44 6.35 0.92
CA PHE A 47 -8.87 6.44 -0.42
C PHE A 47 -7.56 5.65 -0.53
N VAL A 48 -6.64 5.79 0.44
CA VAL A 48 -5.38 5.04 0.47
C VAL A 48 -5.63 3.54 0.61
N ILE A 49 -6.55 3.13 1.47
CA ILE A 49 -6.93 1.72 1.64
C ILE A 49 -7.48 1.14 0.33
N ILE A 50 -8.37 1.85 -0.35
CA ILE A 50 -8.93 1.42 -1.64
C ILE A 50 -7.84 1.24 -2.69
N LEU A 51 -6.86 2.15 -2.77
CA LEU A 51 -5.73 2.04 -3.68
C LEU A 51 -4.88 0.79 -3.38
N LEU A 52 -4.56 0.55 -2.11
CA LEU A 52 -3.79 -0.63 -1.70
C LEU A 52 -4.54 -1.93 -1.99
N VAL A 53 -5.82 -2.00 -1.66
CA VAL A 53 -6.67 -3.17 -1.95
C VAL A 53 -6.74 -3.42 -3.45
N THR A 54 -6.91 -2.38 -4.26
CA THR A 54 -6.95 -2.48 -5.72
C THR A 54 -5.63 -2.98 -6.29
N LEU A 55 -4.50 -2.50 -5.75
CA LEU A 55 -3.17 -2.96 -6.13
C LEU A 55 -2.98 -4.44 -5.81
N ILE A 56 -3.25 -4.85 -4.57
CA ILE A 56 -3.13 -6.24 -4.11
C ILE A 56 -4.03 -7.17 -4.94
N TYR A 57 -5.28 -6.77 -5.16
CA TYR A 57 -6.23 -7.51 -5.98
C TYR A 57 -5.74 -7.68 -7.42
N SER A 58 -5.15 -6.62 -8.01
CA SER A 58 -4.61 -6.65 -9.36
C SER A 58 -3.43 -7.62 -9.47
N ILE A 59 -2.50 -7.60 -8.51
CA ILE A 59 -1.35 -8.51 -8.49
C ILE A 59 -1.84 -9.97 -8.31
N PHE A 60 -2.78 -10.19 -7.42
CA PHE A 60 -3.34 -11.51 -7.17
C PHE A 60 -4.07 -12.06 -8.41
N ARG A 61 -4.81 -11.21 -9.10
CA ARG A 61 -5.49 -11.56 -10.35
C ARG A 61 -4.51 -11.94 -11.47
N ILE A 62 -3.38 -11.24 -11.57
CA ILE A 62 -2.29 -11.59 -12.50
C ILE A 62 -1.71 -12.95 -12.13
N SER A 63 -1.43 -13.18 -10.84
CA SER A 63 -0.93 -14.46 -10.35
C SER A 63 -1.83 -15.64 -10.75
N LEU A 64 -3.15 -15.52 -10.56
CA LEU A 64 -4.09 -16.60 -10.88
C LEU A 64 -4.18 -16.93 -12.38
N ARG A 65 -3.78 -15.99 -13.24
CA ARG A 65 -3.86 -16.13 -14.70
C ARG A 65 -2.55 -16.51 -15.38
N ALA A 66 -1.43 -16.36 -14.65
CA ALA A 66 -0.12 -16.71 -15.19
C ALA A 66 -0.05 -18.18 -15.56
N GLN A 67 0.37 -18.45 -16.80
CA GLN A 67 0.51 -19.81 -17.35
C GLN A 67 1.73 -20.53 -16.76
N GLU A 68 2.82 -19.80 -16.54
CA GLU A 68 4.02 -20.35 -15.95
C GLU A 68 3.91 -20.49 -14.43
N PRO A 69 4.11 -21.70 -13.86
CA PRO A 69 4.01 -21.92 -12.42
C PRO A 69 4.97 -21.03 -11.62
N MET A 70 6.17 -20.81 -12.11
CA MET A 70 7.16 -19.94 -11.44
C MET A 70 6.67 -18.50 -11.32
N VAL A 71 6.14 -17.92 -12.38
CA VAL A 71 5.59 -16.57 -12.41
C VAL A 71 4.37 -16.48 -11.50
N ARG A 72 3.51 -17.49 -11.54
CA ARG A 72 2.31 -17.58 -10.69
C ARG A 72 2.66 -17.51 -9.20
N PHE A 73 3.61 -18.34 -8.76
CA PHE A 73 4.02 -18.36 -7.34
C PHE A 73 4.78 -17.11 -6.94
N ALA A 74 5.62 -16.56 -7.81
CA ALA A 74 6.33 -15.31 -7.55
C ALA A 74 5.35 -14.14 -7.37
N CYS A 75 4.37 -13.98 -8.24
CA CYS A 75 3.34 -12.94 -8.12
C CYS A 75 2.47 -13.13 -6.88
N ALA A 76 2.11 -14.39 -6.53
CA ALA A 76 1.38 -14.69 -5.30
C ALA A 76 2.18 -14.30 -4.06
N GLY A 77 3.47 -14.64 -4.02
CA GLY A 77 4.37 -14.28 -2.93
C GLY A 77 4.49 -12.76 -2.75
N ILE A 78 4.63 -12.01 -3.85
CA ILE A 78 4.65 -10.54 -3.82
C ILE A 78 3.32 -9.98 -3.29
N ALA A 79 2.17 -10.51 -3.75
CA ALA A 79 0.86 -10.09 -3.26
C ALA A 79 0.71 -10.33 -1.76
N CYS A 80 1.09 -11.52 -1.27
CA CYS A 80 1.07 -11.87 0.14
C CYS A 80 1.99 -10.95 0.95
N TRP A 81 3.21 -10.71 0.49
CA TRP A 81 4.17 -9.83 1.17
C TRP A 81 3.61 -8.41 1.34
N ILE A 82 3.10 -7.81 0.26
CA ILE A 82 2.50 -6.46 0.28
C ILE A 82 1.27 -6.43 1.21
N THR A 83 0.45 -7.49 1.19
CA THR A 83 -0.75 -7.61 2.04
C THR A 83 -0.37 -7.62 3.52
N VAL A 84 0.59 -8.48 3.91
CA VAL A 84 1.05 -8.58 5.30
C VAL A 84 1.64 -7.26 5.76
N GLN A 85 2.47 -6.62 4.93
CA GLN A 85 3.09 -5.34 5.24
C GLN A 85 2.04 -4.24 5.45
N ALA A 86 1.05 -4.13 4.57
CA ALA A 86 -0.05 -3.18 4.69
C ALA A 86 -0.89 -3.45 5.95
N PHE A 87 -1.22 -4.73 6.21
CA PHE A 87 -2.00 -5.14 7.39
C PHE A 87 -1.29 -4.80 8.70
N LEU A 88 0.00 -5.09 8.82
CA LEU A 88 0.80 -4.77 10.02
C LEU A 88 0.89 -3.26 10.24
N ASN A 89 1.11 -2.46 9.19
CA ASN A 89 1.20 -1.01 9.31
C ASN A 89 -0.15 -0.40 9.73
N ILE A 90 -1.25 -0.77 9.07
CA ILE A 90 -2.60 -0.28 9.41
C ILE A 90 -3.00 -0.73 10.82
N GLY A 91 -2.73 -1.99 11.18
CA GLY A 91 -3.00 -2.52 12.51
C GLY A 91 -2.22 -1.81 13.62
N SER A 92 -0.96 -1.47 13.34
CA SER A 92 -0.11 -0.67 14.24
C SER A 92 -0.63 0.77 14.38
N ALA A 93 -1.00 1.42 13.27
CA ALA A 93 -1.54 2.77 13.28
C ALA A 93 -2.89 2.89 14.02
N THR A 94 -3.71 1.83 13.99
CA THR A 94 -4.98 1.75 14.73
C THR A 94 -4.80 1.27 16.18
N SER A 95 -3.57 1.00 16.62
CA SER A 95 -3.24 0.46 17.96
C SER A 95 -3.90 -0.90 18.28
N VAL A 96 -4.34 -1.62 17.25
CA VAL A 96 -4.84 -3.01 17.37
C VAL A 96 -3.66 -3.98 17.48
N LEU A 97 -2.55 -3.67 16.82
CA LEU A 97 -1.32 -4.44 16.86
C LEU A 97 -0.20 -3.61 17.53
N PRO A 98 0.79 -4.28 18.15
CA PRO A 98 1.98 -3.59 18.67
C PRO A 98 2.72 -2.91 17.51
N VAL A 99 3.40 -1.80 17.82
CA VAL A 99 4.22 -1.08 16.83
C VAL A 99 5.40 -1.96 16.41
N VAL A 100 5.44 -2.35 15.15
CA VAL A 100 6.44 -3.28 14.59
C VAL A 100 7.46 -2.56 13.70
N GLY A 101 7.29 -1.25 13.45
CA GLY A 101 8.22 -0.49 12.61
C GLY A 101 8.18 -0.89 11.12
N VAL A 102 7.03 -1.38 10.62
CA VAL A 102 6.86 -1.78 9.22
C VAL A 102 6.31 -0.61 8.41
N THR A 103 7.02 -0.24 7.35
CA THR A 103 6.62 0.87 6.47
C THR A 103 5.39 0.51 5.62
N LEU A 104 4.50 1.48 5.37
CA LEU A 104 3.36 1.28 4.46
C LEU A 104 3.87 1.20 3.01
N PRO A 105 3.50 0.16 2.23
CA PRO A 105 3.95 0.00 0.85
C PRO A 105 3.60 1.22 0.00
N LEU A 106 4.57 1.73 -0.77
CA LEU A 106 4.47 2.88 -1.70
C LEU A 106 4.17 4.24 -1.06
N VAL A 107 3.75 4.31 0.20
CA VAL A 107 3.32 5.56 0.85
C VAL A 107 4.34 6.05 1.88
N SER A 108 4.98 5.12 2.60
CA SER A 108 5.92 5.47 3.67
C SER A 108 7.29 5.87 3.12
N TYR A 109 7.93 6.82 3.79
CA TYR A 109 9.29 7.30 3.47
C TYR A 109 10.37 6.32 3.97
N GLY A 110 10.40 5.14 3.36
CA GLY A 110 11.46 4.15 3.59
C GLY A 110 12.19 3.89 2.28
N GLY A 111 13.33 4.57 2.02
CA GLY A 111 14.01 4.52 0.73
C GLY A 111 14.26 3.09 0.21
N SER A 112 14.76 2.20 1.04
CA SER A 112 15.01 0.80 0.69
C SER A 112 13.71 0.00 0.47
N ALA A 113 12.70 0.20 1.31
CA ALA A 113 11.41 -0.47 1.20
C ALA A 113 10.65 -0.02 -0.06
N LEU A 114 10.73 1.27 -0.40
CA LEU A 114 10.12 1.83 -1.61
C LEU A 114 10.77 1.23 -2.87
N VAL A 115 12.10 1.18 -2.94
CA VAL A 115 12.83 0.57 -4.07
C VAL A 115 12.46 -0.90 -4.21
N ALA A 116 12.45 -1.67 -3.12
CA ALA A 116 12.07 -3.08 -3.14
C ALA A 116 10.63 -3.28 -3.66
N THR A 117 9.69 -2.46 -3.19
CA THR A 117 8.28 -2.54 -3.61
C THR A 117 8.11 -2.16 -5.08
N ILE A 118 8.81 -1.12 -5.56
CA ILE A 118 8.78 -0.73 -6.98
C ILE A 118 9.37 -1.83 -7.86
N CYS A 119 10.50 -2.43 -7.46
CA CYS A 119 11.11 -3.56 -8.18
C CYS A 119 10.16 -4.76 -8.24
N ALA A 120 9.49 -5.09 -7.13
CA ALA A 120 8.53 -6.19 -7.08
C ALA A 120 7.32 -5.93 -8.00
N ILE A 121 6.77 -4.72 -8.00
CA ILE A 121 5.68 -4.32 -8.90
C ILE A 121 6.17 -4.34 -10.35
N GLY A 122 7.38 -3.85 -10.62
CA GLY A 122 8.00 -3.89 -11.95
C GLY A 122 8.12 -5.32 -12.48
N PHE A 123 8.51 -6.27 -11.63
CA PHE A 123 8.52 -7.69 -11.98
C PHE A 123 7.12 -8.20 -12.34
N VAL A 124 6.10 -7.90 -11.53
CA VAL A 124 4.71 -8.32 -11.78
C VAL A 124 4.20 -7.76 -13.11
N VAL A 125 4.46 -6.48 -13.39
CA VAL A 125 4.07 -5.85 -14.66
C VAL A 125 4.81 -6.47 -15.84
N GLY A 126 6.11 -6.70 -15.71
CA GLY A 126 6.91 -7.36 -16.73
C GLY A 126 6.43 -8.78 -17.03
N ALA A 127 6.09 -9.55 -16.01
CA ALA A 127 5.52 -10.88 -16.13
C ALA A 127 4.14 -10.84 -16.81
N ALA A 128 3.27 -9.89 -16.42
CA ALA A 128 1.95 -9.70 -17.02
C ALA A 128 2.02 -9.34 -18.51
N LEU A 129 3.01 -8.56 -18.93
CA LEU A 129 3.19 -8.18 -20.33
C LEU A 129 3.74 -9.33 -21.21
N ARG A 130 4.46 -10.27 -20.60
CA ARG A 130 5.00 -11.45 -21.29
C ARG A 130 3.97 -12.57 -21.45
N ASP A 131 3.01 -12.65 -20.53
CA ASP A 131 1.97 -13.68 -20.58
C ASP A 131 0.95 -13.36 -21.68
N PRO A 132 0.76 -14.27 -22.66
CA PRO A 132 -0.12 -14.04 -23.79
C PRO A 132 -1.59 -13.89 -23.42
N GLU A 133 -2.05 -14.54 -22.37
CA GLU A 133 -3.45 -14.43 -21.89
C GLU A 133 -3.71 -13.06 -21.25
N VAL A 134 -2.82 -12.63 -20.37
CA VAL A 134 -2.91 -11.31 -19.71
C VAL A 134 -2.84 -10.20 -20.75
N ARG A 135 -1.94 -10.32 -21.72
CA ARG A 135 -1.80 -9.37 -22.84
C ARG A 135 -3.07 -9.26 -23.68
N ARG A 136 -3.73 -10.38 -23.99
CA ARG A 136 -5.00 -10.40 -24.75
C ARG A 136 -6.11 -9.65 -24.03
N GLU A 137 -6.23 -9.76 -22.70
CA GLU A 137 -7.23 -9.03 -21.93
C GLU A 137 -6.97 -7.52 -21.88
N ILE A 138 -5.71 -7.12 -21.73
CA ILE A 138 -5.33 -5.70 -21.73
C ILE A 138 -5.72 -5.06 -23.08
N VAL A 139 -5.42 -5.74 -24.18
CA VAL A 139 -5.77 -5.27 -25.53
C VAL A 139 -7.29 -5.23 -25.73
N LYS A 140 -8.03 -6.25 -25.28
CA LYS A 140 -9.50 -6.31 -25.37
C LYS A 140 -10.19 -5.23 -24.56
N LYS A 141 -9.61 -4.80 -23.42
CA LYS A 141 -10.13 -3.71 -22.60
C LYS A 141 -9.85 -2.33 -23.19
N ARG A 142 -8.80 -2.19 -24.01
CA ARG A 142 -8.46 -0.93 -24.69
C ARG A 142 -9.31 -0.69 -25.94
N ALA A 143 -9.92 -1.76 -26.49
CA ALA A 143 -10.75 -1.70 -27.69
C ALA A 143 -12.26 -1.50 -27.40
N LYS A 144 -12.63 -1.36 -26.12
CA LYS A 144 -13.96 -0.96 -25.65
C LYS A 144 -13.92 0.43 -25.04
#